data_837040c31e59ac367ef8b9e44ccc0d13
#
_entry.id   837040c31e59ac367ef8b9e44ccc0d13
#
_cell.length_a   1.000
_cell.length_b   1.000
_cell.length_c   1.000
_cell.angle_alpha   90.00
_cell.angle_beta   90.00
_cell.angle_gamma   90.00
#
_symmetry.space_group_name_H-M   'P 1'
#
loop_
_entity.id
_entity.type
_entity.pdbx_description
1 polymer ?
#
loop_
_entity_poly.entity_id
_entity_poly.type
_entity_poly.pdbx_seq_one_letter_code
_entity_poly.pdbx_strand_id
1 'polypeptide(L)'
;MKFPFLWAAVLMTAPLLWSCHASSHDEHGSHDHASKEETHADDEILLSSAQLAEAGIQTETVCPGSFAEVIEVAGKVMPTTGGEQTVCATLAGIVSLTSSLTEGSTVKVGQPLFHIDASRLGDGNPVGVARAELVAAEQALERAEKLFREDLISRSAVEEARRRHSQAASTVAGLGGATRSRSVGAPMAGFVKSLLVQPGAYVELGQPLAVISQDRRLLLRADVPLRHSAFLSSVRTASFRLASDREARSLDALNGKLVARGSSADASAANCVPVTFSFDNSGDIVSGTAAQVYLKGNERGNVLTVPNAALVEAQGLFFVYVQLHAGAFSRREVKVGATDGLRTEITDGLKSGEKVVTAGASRLRMAENAGAVPAGHSH
;
A
#
# COMPACT_ATOMS: atom_id res chain seq x y z
N MET A 1 -10.77 41.97 32.92
CA MET A 1 -12.00 42.71 32.62
C MET A 1 -13.16 41.75 32.64
N LYS A 2 -14.07 41.94 33.62
CA LYS A 2 -15.28 41.18 33.88
C LYS A 2 -16.41 41.70 33.00
N PHE A 3 -17.24 40.83 32.44
CA PHE A 3 -18.66 41.10 32.26
C PHE A 3 -19.44 39.80 32.19
N PRO A 4 -20.45 39.62 33.03
CA PRO A 4 -21.43 38.54 32.96
C PRO A 4 -22.70 39.03 32.25
N PHE A 5 -23.43 38.17 31.57
CA PHE A 5 -24.84 38.42 31.25
C PHE A 5 -25.70 37.22 31.64
N LEU A 6 -26.70 37.59 32.46
CA LEU A 6 -27.72 36.77 33.05
C LEU A 6 -29.00 36.72 32.19
N TRP A 7 -29.77 35.62 32.36
CA TRP A 7 -31.24 35.53 32.39
C TRP A 7 -32.03 35.55 31.07
N ALA A 8 -32.82 34.46 30.83
CA ALA A 8 -34.25 34.52 31.03
C ALA A 8 -34.90 33.14 30.88
N ALA A 9 -35.50 32.67 31.97
CA ALA A 9 -36.46 31.58 32.01
C ALA A 9 -37.81 32.08 31.52
N VAL A 10 -38.53 31.30 30.68
CA VAL A 10 -39.95 31.45 30.44
C VAL A 10 -40.65 30.13 30.72
N LEU A 11 -41.31 30.11 31.86
CA LEU A 11 -42.40 29.19 32.23
C LEU A 11 -43.67 29.59 31.46
N MET A 12 -44.34 28.64 30.83
CA MET A 12 -45.74 28.79 30.48
C MET A 12 -46.51 27.51 30.75
N THR A 13 -47.48 27.67 31.62
CA THR A 13 -48.40 26.73 32.26
C THR A 13 -49.57 26.34 31.35
N ALA A 14 -50.09 25.17 31.65
CA ALA A 14 -51.26 24.41 31.21
C ALA A 14 -52.56 25.20 30.86
N PRO A 15 -53.63 24.57 30.30
CA PRO A 15 -54.49 23.75 31.15
C PRO A 15 -55.11 22.46 30.56
N LEU A 16 -55.46 21.59 31.44
CA LEU A 16 -56.35 20.43 31.35
C LEU A 16 -57.76 20.80 30.84
N LEU A 17 -58.30 19.96 29.95
CA LEU A 17 -59.75 19.80 29.83
C LEU A 17 -60.09 18.30 29.83
N TRP A 18 -60.84 17.96 30.82
CA TRP A 18 -61.48 16.71 31.16
C TRP A 18 -62.78 16.58 30.37
N SER A 19 -63.04 15.42 29.78
CA SER A 19 -64.39 15.01 29.40
C SER A 19 -64.56 13.52 29.59
N CYS A 20 -65.26 13.15 30.60
CA CYS A 20 -65.85 11.83 30.80
C CYS A 20 -67.06 11.62 29.92
N HIS A 21 -67.14 10.44 29.31
CA HIS A 21 -68.48 9.86 29.00
C HIS A 21 -68.41 8.36 29.29
N ALA A 22 -69.29 7.93 30.23
CA ALA A 22 -69.54 6.56 30.65
C ALA A 22 -70.84 6.07 30.00
N SER A 23 -70.89 4.80 29.61
CA SER A 23 -71.99 3.82 29.71
C SER A 23 -71.65 2.60 28.88
N SER A 24 -71.50 1.48 29.44
CA SER A 24 -72.34 0.42 30.05
C SER A 24 -72.56 -0.76 29.08
N HIS A 25 -72.19 -1.97 29.65
CA HIS A 25 -72.68 -3.34 29.36
C HIS A 25 -72.50 -3.93 27.95
N ASP A 26 -71.97 -5.11 27.72
CA ASP A 26 -72.32 -6.42 28.29
C ASP A 26 -71.24 -7.50 28.01
N GLU A 27 -71.33 -8.56 28.75
CA GLU A 27 -70.63 -9.81 28.89
C GLU A 27 -70.32 -10.64 27.63
N HIS A 28 -69.35 -11.50 27.85
CA HIS A 28 -69.08 -12.85 27.33
C HIS A 28 -67.98 -13.03 26.27
N GLY A 29 -67.04 -13.88 26.65
CA GLY A 29 -66.22 -14.68 25.74
C GLY A 29 -64.76 -14.76 26.11
N SER A 30 -64.41 -15.70 27.03
CA SER A 30 -63.05 -16.22 27.17
C SER A 30 -62.61 -16.86 25.85
N HIS A 31 -61.68 -16.23 25.17
CA HIS A 31 -60.88 -16.93 24.15
C HIS A 31 -59.41 -16.76 24.54
N ASP A 32 -58.86 -17.89 24.98
CA ASP A 32 -57.41 -18.14 24.99
C ASP A 32 -56.83 -17.83 23.64
N HIS A 33 -56.16 -16.67 23.51
CA HIS A 33 -55.24 -16.44 22.43
C HIS A 33 -53.87 -16.92 22.86
N ALA A 34 -53.58 -18.18 22.59
CA ALA A 34 -52.23 -18.63 22.43
C ALA A 34 -51.59 -17.69 21.37
N SER A 35 -50.62 -16.90 21.81
CA SER A 35 -49.76 -16.12 20.92
C SER A 35 -49.01 -17.10 20.03
N LYS A 36 -49.59 -17.39 18.85
CA LYS A 36 -48.82 -17.88 17.72
C LYS A 36 -47.84 -16.82 17.39
N GLU A 37 -46.56 -17.09 17.59
CA GLU A 37 -45.51 -16.46 16.84
C GLU A 37 -45.85 -16.59 15.35
N GLU A 38 -46.35 -15.54 14.76
CA GLU A 38 -46.46 -15.41 13.31
C GLU A 38 -45.02 -15.28 12.78
N THR A 39 -44.45 -16.43 12.46
CA THR A 39 -43.36 -16.53 11.51
C THR A 39 -43.84 -15.90 10.19
N HIS A 40 -43.33 -14.75 9.85
CA HIS A 40 -43.53 -14.13 8.53
C HIS A 40 -43.02 -15.08 7.45
N ALA A 41 -43.99 -15.79 6.80
CA ALA A 41 -43.74 -16.74 5.72
C ALA A 41 -43.60 -16.08 4.35
N ASP A 42 -43.48 -14.72 4.32
CA ASP A 42 -43.55 -13.97 3.04
C ASP A 42 -42.21 -13.57 2.44
N ASP A 43 -41.04 -13.99 3.00
CA ASP A 43 -39.73 -13.59 2.50
C ASP A 43 -38.86 -14.80 2.04
N GLU A 44 -39.49 -15.91 1.61
CA GLU A 44 -38.76 -17.07 1.12
C GLU A 44 -38.45 -16.94 -0.38
N ILE A 45 -37.17 -16.88 -0.73
CA ILE A 45 -36.70 -16.83 -2.12
C ILE A 45 -36.47 -18.27 -2.58
N LEU A 46 -37.29 -18.74 -3.52
CA LEU A 46 -37.18 -20.09 -4.10
C LEU A 46 -36.42 -20.03 -5.43
N LEU A 47 -35.36 -20.81 -5.53
CA LEU A 47 -34.58 -20.99 -6.75
C LEU A 47 -34.53 -22.46 -7.15
N SER A 48 -34.75 -22.74 -8.42
CA SER A 48 -34.55 -24.07 -9.00
C SER A 48 -33.05 -24.44 -9.01
N SER A 49 -32.75 -25.72 -9.09
CA SER A 49 -31.36 -26.21 -9.17
C SER A 49 -30.58 -25.65 -10.36
N ALA A 50 -31.24 -25.36 -11.48
CA ALA A 50 -30.64 -24.72 -12.64
C ALA A 50 -30.26 -23.25 -12.33
N GLN A 51 -31.15 -22.50 -11.70
CA GLN A 51 -30.90 -21.10 -11.29
C GLN A 51 -29.80 -20.98 -10.22
N LEU A 52 -29.73 -21.96 -9.30
CA LEU A 52 -28.64 -22.01 -8.31
C LEU A 52 -27.28 -22.18 -8.97
N ALA A 53 -27.16 -23.07 -9.95
CA ALA A 53 -25.92 -23.30 -10.67
C ALA A 53 -25.52 -22.07 -11.51
N GLU A 54 -26.49 -21.48 -12.22
CA GLU A 54 -26.25 -20.24 -13.01
C GLU A 54 -25.91 -19.05 -12.13
N ALA A 55 -26.53 -18.93 -10.96
CA ALA A 55 -26.26 -17.87 -10.00
C ALA A 55 -24.92 -18.04 -9.28
N GLY A 56 -24.28 -19.21 -9.37
CA GLY A 56 -23.00 -19.50 -8.67
C GLY A 56 -23.12 -19.31 -7.16
N ILE A 57 -24.27 -19.71 -6.58
CA ILE A 57 -24.51 -19.57 -5.15
C ILE A 57 -23.66 -20.56 -4.38
N GLN A 58 -22.86 -20.05 -3.45
CA GLN A 58 -22.11 -20.86 -2.50
C GLN A 58 -22.60 -20.56 -1.09
N THR A 59 -22.62 -21.57 -0.25
CA THR A 59 -23.02 -21.45 1.15
C THR A 59 -21.93 -21.97 2.07
N GLU A 60 -21.78 -21.35 3.24
CA GLU A 60 -20.89 -21.77 4.31
C GLU A 60 -21.72 -21.98 5.59
N THR A 61 -21.42 -23.03 6.34
CA THR A 61 -22.05 -23.23 7.66
C THR A 61 -21.36 -22.36 8.68
N VAL A 62 -22.13 -21.49 9.32
CA VAL A 62 -21.62 -20.58 10.34
C VAL A 62 -21.41 -21.34 11.65
N CYS A 63 -20.15 -21.44 12.08
CA CYS A 63 -19.78 -22.06 13.35
C CYS A 63 -19.00 -21.06 14.21
N PRO A 64 -19.14 -21.13 15.55
CA PRO A 64 -18.30 -20.36 16.45
C PRO A 64 -16.84 -20.69 16.22
N GLY A 65 -16.02 -19.66 16.05
CA GLY A 65 -14.58 -19.79 15.79
C GLY A 65 -13.76 -18.83 16.61
N SER A 66 -12.47 -18.82 16.32
CA SER A 66 -11.56 -17.79 16.83
C SER A 66 -11.61 -16.56 15.93
N PHE A 67 -11.69 -15.38 16.53
CA PHE A 67 -11.64 -14.11 15.83
C PHE A 67 -10.75 -13.13 16.59
N ALA A 68 -9.80 -12.53 15.90
CA ALA A 68 -8.87 -11.60 16.52
C ALA A 68 -9.57 -10.30 16.92
N GLU A 69 -9.12 -9.68 18.00
CA GLU A 69 -9.42 -8.28 18.26
C GLU A 69 -8.81 -7.44 17.14
N VAL A 70 -9.58 -6.53 16.55
CA VAL A 70 -9.17 -5.77 15.35
C VAL A 70 -9.30 -4.27 15.60
N ILE A 71 -8.29 -3.53 15.17
CA ILE A 71 -8.40 -2.08 14.99
C ILE A 71 -8.14 -1.71 13.54
N GLU A 72 -8.97 -0.80 13.04
CA GLU A 72 -8.83 -0.24 11.70
C GLU A 72 -8.04 1.05 11.76
N VAL A 73 -7.01 1.15 10.92
CA VAL A 73 -6.12 2.31 10.84
C VAL A 73 -5.73 2.60 9.39
N ALA A 74 -5.32 3.84 9.14
CA ALA A 74 -4.71 4.19 7.87
C ALA A 74 -3.29 3.61 7.76
N GLY A 75 -2.89 3.30 6.55
CA GLY A 75 -1.53 2.84 6.29
C GLY A 75 -1.07 3.14 4.87
N LYS A 76 0.16 2.78 4.60
CA LYS A 76 0.80 3.00 3.31
C LYS A 76 1.74 1.84 2.98
N VAL A 77 1.71 1.43 1.73
CA VAL A 77 2.69 0.48 1.19
C VAL A 77 3.98 1.23 0.86
N MET A 78 5.11 0.72 1.30
CA MET A 78 6.43 1.34 1.14
C MET A 78 7.43 0.34 0.56
N PRO A 79 8.49 0.79 -0.12
CA PRO A 79 9.58 -0.08 -0.49
C PRO A 79 10.34 -0.55 0.75
N THR A 80 10.98 -1.71 0.67
CA THR A 80 11.90 -2.17 1.72
C THR A 80 13.15 -1.31 1.77
N THR A 81 13.80 -1.22 2.93
CA THR A 81 15.12 -0.59 3.05
C THR A 81 16.10 -1.27 2.10
N GLY A 82 16.70 -0.51 1.17
CA GLY A 82 17.52 -1.06 0.08
C GLY A 82 16.71 -1.56 -1.13
N GLY A 83 15.38 -1.53 -1.08
CA GLY A 83 14.51 -1.83 -2.23
C GLY A 83 14.49 -0.71 -3.27
N GLU A 84 15.01 0.47 -2.94
CA GLU A 84 15.23 1.56 -3.89
C GLU A 84 16.69 2.02 -3.85
N GLN A 85 17.29 2.23 -5.02
CA GLN A 85 18.65 2.75 -5.13
C GLN A 85 18.69 3.84 -6.19
N THR A 86 19.36 4.93 -5.82
CA THR A 86 19.61 6.04 -6.74
C THR A 86 20.86 5.78 -7.54
N VAL A 87 20.76 5.87 -8.84
CA VAL A 87 21.88 5.82 -9.79
C VAL A 87 22.42 7.23 -9.92
N CYS A 88 23.69 7.43 -9.57
CA CYS A 88 24.33 8.74 -9.64
C CYS A 88 25.41 8.79 -10.73
N ALA A 89 25.68 9.97 -11.24
CA ALA A 89 26.74 10.23 -12.20
C ALA A 89 28.12 9.95 -11.57
N THR A 90 28.92 9.13 -12.25
CA THR A 90 30.29 8.79 -11.82
C THR A 90 31.35 9.68 -12.48
N LEU A 91 30.92 10.61 -13.33
CA LEU A 91 31.75 11.57 -14.05
C LEU A 91 30.88 12.77 -14.39
N ALA A 92 31.47 13.99 -14.39
CA ALA A 92 30.81 15.18 -14.93
C ALA A 92 30.87 15.16 -16.46
N GLY A 93 29.75 15.45 -17.13
CA GLY A 93 29.72 15.39 -18.59
C GLY A 93 28.30 15.49 -19.15
N ILE A 94 28.18 15.24 -20.45
CA ILE A 94 26.88 15.18 -21.12
C ILE A 94 26.37 13.74 -21.07
N VAL A 95 25.15 13.57 -20.55
CA VAL A 95 24.52 12.26 -20.41
C VAL A 95 23.78 11.87 -21.67
N SER A 96 23.95 10.62 -22.10
CA SER A 96 23.11 9.96 -23.08
C SER A 96 22.50 8.69 -22.48
N LEU A 97 21.26 8.39 -22.85
CA LEU A 97 20.59 7.17 -22.40
C LEU A 97 20.95 6.02 -23.35
N THR A 98 21.10 4.83 -22.80
CA THR A 98 21.13 3.61 -23.62
C THR A 98 19.75 3.45 -24.27
N SER A 99 19.71 3.11 -25.55
CA SER A 99 18.47 2.99 -26.33
C SER A 99 17.42 2.16 -25.59
N SER A 100 16.23 2.69 -25.41
CA SER A 100 15.04 2.10 -24.77
C SER A 100 14.90 2.23 -23.25
N LEU A 101 15.68 3.04 -22.57
CA LEU A 101 15.45 3.28 -21.13
C LEU A 101 14.29 4.26 -20.92
N THR A 102 13.21 3.75 -20.34
CA THR A 102 12.02 4.54 -19.93
C THR A 102 11.63 4.20 -18.51
N GLU A 103 10.85 5.06 -17.88
CA GLU A 103 10.23 4.69 -16.61
C GLU A 103 9.37 3.43 -16.77
N GLY A 104 9.42 2.52 -15.79
CA GLY A 104 8.83 1.19 -15.86
C GLY A 104 9.70 0.12 -16.56
N SER A 105 10.80 0.48 -17.21
CA SER A 105 11.71 -0.51 -17.84
C SER A 105 12.35 -1.43 -16.81
N THR A 106 12.31 -2.74 -17.04
CA THR A 106 13.01 -3.72 -16.19
C THR A 106 14.52 -3.70 -16.49
N VAL A 107 15.33 -3.72 -15.44
CA VAL A 107 16.79 -3.68 -15.52
C VAL A 107 17.43 -4.80 -14.71
N LYS A 108 18.59 -5.28 -15.19
CA LYS A 108 19.41 -6.27 -14.48
C LYS A 108 20.60 -5.58 -13.80
N VAL A 109 21.16 -6.24 -12.76
CA VAL A 109 22.39 -5.76 -12.11
C VAL A 109 23.50 -5.58 -13.14
N GLY A 110 24.16 -4.41 -13.11
CA GLY A 110 25.25 -4.06 -14.01
C GLY A 110 24.83 -3.68 -15.43
N GLN A 111 23.54 -3.73 -15.77
CA GLN A 111 23.04 -3.33 -17.09
C GLN A 111 23.35 -1.85 -17.33
N PRO A 112 24.03 -1.49 -18.45
CA PRO A 112 24.31 -0.10 -18.80
C PRO A 112 23.01 0.70 -18.97
N LEU A 113 22.87 1.81 -18.25
CA LEU A 113 21.71 2.69 -18.30
C LEU A 113 22.04 4.02 -18.96
N PHE A 114 23.16 4.59 -18.56
CA PHE A 114 23.61 5.90 -19.02
C PHE A 114 25.03 5.83 -19.55
N HIS A 115 25.32 6.69 -20.49
CA HIS A 115 26.66 6.95 -20.98
C HIS A 115 26.94 8.43 -20.78
N ILE A 116 27.99 8.74 -20.03
CA ILE A 116 28.40 10.13 -19.74
C ILE A 116 29.66 10.44 -20.53
N ASP A 117 29.63 11.50 -21.34
CA ASP A 117 30.72 11.95 -22.16
C ASP A 117 31.22 13.32 -21.72
N ALA A 118 32.46 13.37 -21.25
CA ALA A 118 33.16 14.59 -20.85
C ALA A 118 34.00 15.17 -21.98
N SER A 119 34.08 14.54 -23.15
CA SER A 119 34.98 14.96 -24.24
C SER A 119 34.59 16.30 -24.90
N ARG A 120 33.31 16.68 -24.77
CA ARG A 120 32.73 17.90 -25.36
C ARG A 120 32.77 19.13 -24.44
N LEU A 121 33.32 19.00 -23.23
CA LEU A 121 33.47 20.11 -22.31
C LEU A 121 34.73 20.91 -22.70
N GLY A 122 34.53 22.07 -23.33
CA GLY A 122 35.60 22.87 -23.91
C GLY A 122 36.65 23.41 -22.95
N ASP A 123 36.26 23.79 -21.72
CA ASP A 123 37.15 24.38 -20.72
C ASP A 123 37.08 23.55 -19.40
N GLY A 124 37.99 22.63 -19.28
CA GLY A 124 38.08 21.86 -18.01
C GLY A 124 38.35 20.38 -18.19
N ASN A 125 39.09 19.99 -19.25
CA ASN A 125 39.60 18.65 -19.36
C ASN A 125 40.95 18.55 -18.61
N PRO A 126 40.96 18.40 -17.25
CA PRO A 126 42.23 18.35 -16.50
C PRO A 126 43.12 17.20 -16.95
N VAL A 127 42.51 16.15 -17.47
CA VAL A 127 43.24 14.99 -18.06
C VAL A 127 43.88 15.34 -19.37
N GLY A 128 43.20 16.12 -20.22
CA GLY A 128 43.77 16.61 -21.47
C GLY A 128 44.96 17.52 -21.25
N VAL A 129 44.83 18.46 -20.30
CA VAL A 129 45.92 19.36 -19.87
C VAL A 129 47.08 18.54 -19.31
N ALA A 130 46.83 17.63 -18.36
CA ALA A 130 47.86 16.78 -17.76
C ALA A 130 48.57 15.90 -18.81
N ARG A 131 47.87 15.36 -19.81
CA ARG A 131 48.47 14.59 -20.90
C ARG A 131 49.34 15.45 -21.80
N ALA A 132 48.91 16.67 -22.13
CA ALA A 132 49.72 17.60 -22.92
C ALA A 132 50.99 17.97 -22.17
N GLU A 133 50.91 18.16 -20.83
CA GLU A 133 52.07 18.42 -20.00
C GLU A 133 53.00 17.20 -19.90
N LEU A 134 52.48 15.98 -19.82
CA LEU A 134 53.29 14.75 -19.85
C LEU A 134 54.06 14.61 -21.16
N VAL A 135 53.40 14.83 -22.30
CA VAL A 135 54.06 14.76 -23.61
C VAL A 135 55.17 15.84 -23.72
N ALA A 136 54.93 17.07 -23.24
CA ALA A 136 55.92 18.12 -23.22
C ALA A 136 57.12 17.77 -22.33
N ALA A 137 56.84 17.19 -21.13
CA ALA A 137 57.88 16.74 -20.22
C ALA A 137 58.70 15.57 -20.75
N GLU A 138 58.09 14.61 -21.46
CA GLU A 138 58.74 13.51 -22.14
C GLU A 138 59.69 13.99 -23.24
N GLN A 139 59.25 14.90 -24.10
CA GLN A 139 60.07 15.50 -25.10
C GLN A 139 61.24 16.32 -24.50
N ALA A 140 61.02 16.99 -23.36
CA ALA A 140 62.06 17.73 -22.68
C ALA A 140 63.13 16.79 -22.09
N LEU A 141 62.71 15.66 -21.52
CA LEU A 141 63.60 14.62 -21.02
C LEU A 141 64.45 14.01 -22.13
N GLU A 142 63.84 13.64 -23.24
CA GLU A 142 64.54 13.08 -24.40
C GLU A 142 65.59 14.04 -24.93
N ARG A 143 65.23 15.33 -25.09
CA ARG A 143 66.22 16.36 -25.49
C ARG A 143 67.36 16.49 -24.49
N ALA A 144 67.06 16.52 -23.21
CA ALA A 144 68.08 16.64 -22.15
C ALA A 144 69.01 15.40 -22.15
N GLU A 145 68.48 14.20 -22.30
CA GLU A 145 69.32 12.99 -22.37
C GLU A 145 70.21 12.93 -23.63
N LYS A 146 69.77 13.52 -24.75
CA LYS A 146 70.57 13.65 -25.97
C LYS A 146 71.72 14.65 -25.77
N LEU A 147 71.42 15.86 -25.26
CA LEU A 147 72.41 16.85 -25.01
C LEU A 147 73.44 16.46 -23.92
N PHE A 148 73.04 15.66 -22.97
CA PHE A 148 73.92 15.11 -21.95
C PHE A 148 74.92 14.11 -22.56
N ARG A 149 74.46 13.26 -23.50
CA ARG A 149 75.38 12.33 -24.22
C ARG A 149 76.40 13.06 -25.07
N GLU A 150 76.12 14.31 -25.48
CA GLU A 150 76.98 15.17 -26.23
C GLU A 150 77.84 16.10 -25.32
N ASP A 151 77.81 15.89 -23.99
CA ASP A 151 78.50 16.66 -22.94
C ASP A 151 78.11 18.18 -22.96
N LEU A 152 76.93 18.55 -23.48
CA LEU A 152 76.45 19.93 -23.61
C LEU A 152 75.67 20.44 -22.38
N ILE A 153 75.21 19.57 -21.53
CA ILE A 153 74.49 19.93 -20.28
C ILE A 153 74.97 19.12 -19.07
N SER A 154 74.64 19.61 -17.86
CA SER A 154 75.02 18.95 -16.62
C SER A 154 74.08 17.78 -16.28
N ARG A 155 74.57 16.81 -15.50
CA ARG A 155 73.75 15.72 -14.99
C ARG A 155 72.54 16.21 -14.17
N SER A 156 72.67 17.31 -13.44
CA SER A 156 71.55 17.91 -12.69
C SER A 156 70.42 18.40 -13.60
N ALA A 157 70.72 18.84 -14.84
CA ALA A 157 69.69 19.20 -15.77
C ALA A 157 68.88 18.02 -16.29
N VAL A 158 69.54 16.88 -16.49
CA VAL A 158 68.82 15.61 -16.86
C VAL A 158 67.93 15.14 -15.69
N GLU A 159 68.45 15.17 -14.48
CA GLU A 159 67.65 14.76 -13.31
C GLU A 159 66.47 15.68 -13.04
N GLU A 160 66.56 16.96 -13.31
CA GLU A 160 65.46 17.89 -13.30
C GLU A 160 64.38 17.55 -14.34
N ALA A 161 64.79 17.27 -15.57
CA ALA A 161 63.88 16.88 -16.64
C ALA A 161 63.16 15.53 -16.30
N ARG A 162 63.91 14.59 -15.72
CA ARG A 162 63.36 13.29 -15.25
C ARG A 162 62.36 13.49 -14.12
N ARG A 163 62.60 14.37 -13.15
CA ARG A 163 61.63 14.67 -12.09
C ARG A 163 60.36 15.28 -12.65
N ARG A 164 60.45 16.23 -13.60
CA ARG A 164 59.27 16.85 -14.25
C ARG A 164 58.43 15.80 -14.99
N HIS A 165 59.08 14.92 -15.73
CA HIS A 165 58.42 13.79 -16.42
C HIS A 165 57.71 12.87 -15.42
N SER A 166 58.38 12.45 -14.32
CA SER A 166 57.80 11.63 -13.29
C SER A 166 56.61 12.30 -12.59
N GLN A 167 56.70 13.61 -12.33
CA GLN A 167 55.60 14.37 -11.73
C GLN A 167 54.39 14.45 -12.68
N ALA A 168 54.60 14.76 -13.95
CA ALA A 168 53.52 14.80 -14.93
C ALA A 168 52.89 13.41 -15.15
N ALA A 169 53.67 12.34 -15.17
CA ALA A 169 53.19 10.97 -15.23
C ALA A 169 52.34 10.60 -14.02
N SER A 170 52.77 11.00 -12.79
CA SER A 170 52.02 10.80 -11.57
C SER A 170 50.69 11.59 -11.57
N THR A 171 50.66 12.80 -12.10
CA THR A 171 49.45 13.61 -12.24
C THR A 171 48.43 12.92 -13.18
N VAL A 172 48.89 12.42 -14.35
CA VAL A 172 48.03 11.68 -15.27
C VAL A 172 47.52 10.38 -14.62
N ALA A 173 48.36 9.65 -13.90
CA ALA A 173 47.97 8.44 -13.18
C ALA A 173 46.98 8.73 -12.05
N GLY A 174 47.17 9.81 -11.29
CA GLY A 174 46.27 10.25 -10.20
C GLY A 174 44.91 10.70 -10.70
N LEU A 175 44.86 11.31 -11.91
CA LEU A 175 43.58 11.63 -12.56
C LEU A 175 42.90 10.36 -13.13
N GLY A 176 43.50 9.19 -12.91
CA GLY A 176 43.03 7.85 -13.26
C GLY A 176 42.69 7.74 -14.73
N GLY A 177 43.52 7.23 -15.59
CA GLY A 177 43.30 7.01 -17.03
C GLY A 177 41.90 7.38 -17.57
N ALA A 178 41.48 8.62 -17.32
CA ALA A 178 40.09 9.01 -17.39
C ALA A 178 39.60 8.82 -18.81
N THR A 179 38.92 7.75 -18.99
CA THR A 179 38.06 7.53 -20.13
C THR A 179 37.18 8.77 -20.23
N ARG A 180 37.29 9.50 -21.36
CA ARG A 180 36.47 10.68 -21.65
C ARG A 180 34.98 10.38 -21.65
N SER A 181 34.64 9.12 -21.52
CA SER A 181 33.27 8.66 -21.43
C SER A 181 33.17 7.45 -20.50
N ARG A 182 32.12 7.35 -19.75
CA ARG A 182 31.88 6.26 -18.79
C ARG A 182 30.43 5.79 -18.87
N SER A 183 30.26 4.48 -18.85
CA SER A 183 28.93 3.87 -18.72
C SER A 183 28.58 3.73 -17.24
N VAL A 184 27.37 4.12 -16.89
CA VAL A 184 26.79 3.97 -15.55
C VAL A 184 25.73 2.90 -15.64
N GLY A 185 25.93 1.82 -14.89
CA GLY A 185 25.03 0.67 -14.86
C GLY A 185 24.07 0.66 -13.68
N ALA A 186 23.09 -0.22 -13.77
CA ALA A 186 22.12 -0.46 -12.69
C ALA A 186 22.83 -1.10 -11.49
N PRO A 187 22.72 -0.53 -10.28
CA PRO A 187 23.33 -1.10 -9.06
C PRO A 187 22.59 -2.35 -8.58
N MET A 188 21.32 -2.50 -8.93
CA MET A 188 20.47 -3.63 -8.55
C MET A 188 19.53 -4.03 -9.70
N ALA A 189 18.98 -5.24 -9.63
CA ALA A 189 17.90 -5.66 -10.51
C ALA A 189 16.57 -5.08 -10.03
N GLY A 190 15.71 -4.67 -10.94
CA GLY A 190 14.42 -4.08 -10.62
C GLY A 190 13.81 -3.39 -11.85
N PHE A 191 13.11 -2.31 -11.63
CA PHE A 191 12.59 -1.45 -12.70
C PHE A 191 12.96 0.01 -12.42
N VAL A 192 13.00 0.80 -13.48
CA VAL A 192 13.26 2.24 -13.41
C VAL A 192 12.00 2.92 -12.87
N LYS A 193 12.07 3.42 -11.63
CA LYS A 193 10.96 4.13 -10.97
C LYS A 193 10.81 5.55 -11.51
N SER A 194 11.94 6.24 -11.67
CA SER A 194 11.96 7.60 -12.21
C SER A 194 13.28 7.89 -12.93
N LEU A 195 13.19 8.69 -13.98
CA LEU A 195 14.34 9.28 -14.68
C LEU A 195 14.44 10.75 -14.29
N LEU A 196 15.58 11.14 -13.69
CA LEU A 196 15.82 12.47 -13.15
C LEU A 196 16.58 13.39 -14.10
N VAL A 197 17.02 12.85 -15.24
CA VAL A 197 17.79 13.58 -16.26
C VAL A 197 17.25 13.30 -17.65
N GLN A 198 17.44 14.27 -18.54
CA GLN A 198 17.10 14.15 -19.95
C GLN A 198 18.33 13.83 -20.79
N PRO A 199 18.18 13.13 -21.93
CA PRO A 199 19.27 12.93 -22.87
C PRO A 199 19.84 14.28 -23.35
N GLY A 200 21.17 14.41 -23.35
CA GLY A 200 21.86 15.64 -23.74
C GLY A 200 22.05 16.64 -22.60
N ALA A 201 21.51 16.41 -21.39
CA ALA A 201 21.74 17.26 -20.25
C ALA A 201 23.18 17.14 -19.75
N TYR A 202 23.72 18.25 -19.25
CA TYR A 202 24.97 18.26 -18.48
C TYR A 202 24.68 17.79 -17.05
N VAL A 203 25.53 16.91 -16.54
CA VAL A 203 25.45 16.39 -15.17
C VAL A 203 26.77 16.55 -14.44
N GLU A 204 26.69 16.78 -13.14
CA GLU A 204 27.86 16.88 -12.25
C GLU A 204 28.15 15.52 -11.60
N LEU A 205 29.38 15.35 -11.10
CA LEU A 205 29.78 14.16 -10.34
C LEU A 205 28.88 14.01 -9.11
N GLY A 206 28.28 12.82 -8.95
CA GLY A 206 27.37 12.50 -7.85
C GLY A 206 25.91 12.93 -8.08
N GLN A 207 25.61 13.62 -9.19
CA GLN A 207 24.24 14.02 -9.50
C GLN A 207 23.34 12.80 -9.73
N PRO A 208 22.13 12.77 -9.12
CA PRO A 208 21.14 11.70 -9.35
C PRO A 208 20.68 11.66 -10.80
N LEU A 209 20.68 10.46 -11.42
CA LEU A 209 20.28 10.22 -12.80
C LEU A 209 18.95 9.47 -12.89
N ALA A 210 18.77 8.46 -12.05
CA ALA A 210 17.56 7.63 -12.01
C ALA A 210 17.39 7.00 -10.63
N VAL A 211 16.18 6.55 -10.33
CA VAL A 211 15.87 5.71 -9.18
C VAL A 211 15.43 4.35 -9.69
N ILE A 212 16.09 3.29 -9.21
CA ILE A 212 15.71 1.90 -9.49
C ILE A 212 15.02 1.35 -8.24
N SER A 213 13.88 0.68 -8.45
CA SER A 213 13.09 0.04 -7.38
C SER A 213 12.96 -1.45 -7.61
N GLN A 214 12.94 -2.20 -6.52
CA GLN A 214 12.70 -3.64 -6.51
C GLN A 214 11.48 -3.93 -5.65
N ASP A 215 10.35 -4.21 -6.28
CA ASP A 215 9.06 -4.38 -5.59
C ASP A 215 8.72 -5.85 -5.26
N ARG A 216 9.69 -6.74 -5.23
CA ARG A 216 9.46 -8.15 -4.84
C ARG A 216 9.01 -8.29 -3.39
N ARG A 217 9.47 -7.41 -2.54
CA ARG A 217 9.13 -7.36 -1.14
C ARG A 217 8.83 -5.94 -0.74
N LEU A 218 7.68 -5.74 -0.10
CA LEU A 218 7.21 -4.42 0.30
C LEU A 218 7.02 -4.36 1.81
N LEU A 219 6.92 -3.14 2.31
CA LEU A 219 6.54 -2.85 3.68
C LEU A 219 5.13 -2.27 3.70
N LEU A 220 4.30 -2.75 4.62
CA LEU A 220 3.05 -2.11 5.00
C LEU A 220 3.29 -1.36 6.30
N ARG A 221 3.24 -0.05 6.26
CA ARG A 221 3.25 0.81 7.44
C ARG A 221 1.83 1.15 7.80
N ALA A 222 1.43 0.83 9.02
CA ALA A 222 0.15 1.19 9.62
C ALA A 222 0.40 2.26 10.69
N ASP A 223 -0.33 3.36 10.63
CA ASP A 223 -0.19 4.49 11.55
C ASP A 223 -1.26 4.40 12.64
N VAL A 224 -0.87 3.91 13.82
CA VAL A 224 -1.77 3.64 14.95
C VAL A 224 -1.90 4.88 15.82
N PRO A 225 -3.11 5.48 15.95
CA PRO A 225 -3.34 6.61 16.84
C PRO A 225 -3.01 6.26 18.29
N LEU A 226 -2.47 7.21 19.05
CA LEU A 226 -2.05 7.02 20.46
C LEU A 226 -3.17 6.49 21.36
N ARG A 227 -4.45 6.81 21.06
CA ARG A 227 -5.60 6.25 21.81
C ARG A 227 -5.65 4.72 21.79
N HIS A 228 -5.00 4.08 20.81
CA HIS A 228 -4.91 2.63 20.67
C HIS A 228 -3.53 2.08 21.06
N SER A 229 -2.72 2.84 21.79
CA SER A 229 -1.35 2.44 22.17
C SER A 229 -1.30 1.13 22.97
N ALA A 230 -2.29 0.88 23.83
CA ALA A 230 -2.39 -0.36 24.57
C ALA A 230 -2.51 -1.61 23.66
N PHE A 231 -3.14 -1.46 22.50
CA PHE A 231 -3.32 -2.53 21.52
C PHE A 231 -2.01 -2.93 20.83
N LEU A 232 -1.01 -2.03 20.77
CA LEU A 232 0.26 -2.28 20.05
C LEU A 232 0.98 -3.56 20.51
N SER A 233 0.92 -3.88 21.80
CA SER A 233 1.58 -5.07 22.35
C SER A 233 0.92 -6.37 21.90
N SER A 234 -0.37 -6.35 21.59
CA SER A 234 -1.16 -7.51 21.16
C SER A 234 -1.08 -7.77 19.66
N VAL A 235 -0.65 -6.79 18.85
CA VAL A 235 -0.59 -6.91 17.37
C VAL A 235 0.26 -8.09 16.96
N ARG A 236 -0.30 -8.98 16.14
CA ARG A 236 0.38 -10.19 15.61
C ARG A 236 0.54 -10.12 14.10
N THR A 237 -0.56 -9.87 13.40
CA THR A 237 -0.63 -9.80 11.95
C THR A 237 -1.62 -8.72 11.54
N ALA A 238 -1.87 -8.58 10.25
CA ALA A 238 -2.86 -7.65 9.73
C ALA A 238 -3.47 -8.17 8.43
N SER A 239 -4.59 -7.61 8.04
CA SER A 239 -5.04 -7.56 6.66
C SER A 239 -5.10 -6.12 6.19
N PHE A 240 -5.07 -5.90 4.88
CA PHE A 240 -5.12 -4.57 4.33
C PHE A 240 -5.91 -4.55 3.02
N ARG A 241 -6.53 -3.41 2.73
CA ARG A 241 -7.26 -3.16 1.50
C ARG A 241 -6.70 -1.92 0.82
N LEU A 242 -6.33 -2.05 -0.43
CA LEU A 242 -5.95 -0.91 -1.27
C LEU A 242 -7.20 -0.23 -1.82
N ALA A 243 -7.09 1.04 -2.22
CA ALA A 243 -8.22 1.76 -2.81
C ALA A 243 -8.73 1.13 -4.12
N SER A 244 -7.88 0.39 -4.83
CA SER A 244 -8.21 -0.38 -6.04
C SER A 244 -8.92 -1.70 -5.77
N ASP A 245 -8.83 -2.22 -4.55
CA ASP A 245 -9.26 -3.57 -4.22
C ASP A 245 -10.70 -3.58 -3.69
N ARG A 246 -11.47 -4.58 -4.09
CA ARG A 246 -12.82 -4.82 -3.56
C ARG A 246 -12.77 -5.51 -2.20
N GLU A 247 -11.79 -6.38 -2.00
CA GLU A 247 -11.61 -7.18 -0.80
C GLU A 247 -10.27 -6.90 -0.16
N ALA A 248 -10.17 -7.13 1.14
CA ALA A 248 -8.91 -7.03 1.85
C ALA A 248 -7.99 -8.22 1.49
N ARG A 249 -6.68 -8.02 1.64
CA ARG A 249 -5.66 -9.04 1.48
C ARG A 249 -5.11 -9.42 2.85
N SER A 250 -4.98 -10.71 3.13
CA SER A 250 -4.33 -11.17 4.36
C SER A 250 -2.80 -11.08 4.21
N LEU A 251 -2.13 -10.50 5.19
CA LEU A 251 -0.66 -10.55 5.25
C LEU A 251 -0.15 -11.97 5.38
N ASP A 252 -0.86 -12.85 6.08
CA ASP A 252 -0.44 -14.24 6.26
C ASP A 252 -0.40 -14.99 4.93
N ALA A 253 -1.35 -14.71 4.01
CA ALA A 253 -1.34 -15.26 2.66
C ALA A 253 -0.20 -14.72 1.78
N LEU A 254 0.35 -13.55 2.13
CA LEU A 254 1.48 -12.90 1.44
C LEU A 254 2.82 -13.11 2.17
N ASN A 255 2.95 -14.13 3.01
CA ASN A 255 4.12 -14.39 3.85
C ASN A 255 4.51 -13.17 4.70
N GLY A 256 3.51 -12.43 5.17
CA GLY A 256 3.66 -11.23 5.95
C GLY A 256 4.33 -11.49 7.30
N LYS A 257 5.22 -10.57 7.69
CA LYS A 257 5.90 -10.64 8.99
C LYS A 257 5.93 -9.27 9.63
N LEU A 258 5.63 -9.21 10.92
CA LEU A 258 5.83 -8.02 11.71
C LEU A 258 7.32 -7.71 11.81
N VAL A 259 7.72 -6.53 11.33
CA VAL A 259 9.12 -6.06 11.32
C VAL A 259 9.40 -5.20 12.54
N ALA A 260 8.51 -4.23 12.78
CA ALA A 260 8.71 -3.27 13.86
C ALA A 260 7.37 -2.77 14.43
N ARG A 261 7.39 -2.50 15.73
CA ARG A 261 6.42 -1.66 16.42
C ARG A 261 7.16 -0.41 16.86
N GLY A 262 6.70 0.76 16.43
CA GLY A 262 7.29 2.02 16.87
C GLY A 262 7.20 2.16 18.39
N SER A 263 8.21 2.74 18.99
CA SER A 263 8.26 3.06 20.41
C SER A 263 7.94 4.53 20.71
N SER A 264 7.82 5.36 19.66
CA SER A 264 7.53 6.79 19.76
C SER A 264 6.53 7.19 18.69
N ALA A 265 5.74 8.24 19.00
CA ALA A 265 4.87 8.84 18.02
C ALA A 265 5.69 9.61 16.97
N ASP A 266 5.30 9.44 15.70
CA ASP A 266 5.87 10.20 14.60
C ASP A 266 5.20 11.58 14.54
N ALA A 267 5.97 12.64 14.74
CA ALA A 267 5.47 14.02 14.70
C ALA A 267 4.92 14.39 13.31
N SER A 268 5.41 13.75 12.25
CA SER A 268 4.93 13.94 10.87
C SER A 268 3.61 13.20 10.59
N ALA A 269 3.28 12.20 11.40
CA ALA A 269 2.10 11.34 11.28
C ALA A 269 1.05 11.61 12.37
N ALA A 270 0.78 12.86 12.69
CA ALA A 270 -0.33 13.29 13.56
C ALA A 270 -0.46 12.48 14.88
N ASN A 271 0.63 12.32 15.63
CA ASN A 271 0.67 11.55 16.89
C ASN A 271 0.29 10.06 16.74
N CYS A 272 0.66 9.44 15.64
CA CYS A 272 0.51 8.01 15.43
C CYS A 272 1.81 7.25 15.72
N VAL A 273 1.69 6.02 16.20
CA VAL A 273 2.79 5.08 16.36
C VAL A 273 2.81 4.15 15.16
N PRO A 274 3.90 4.09 14.38
CA PRO A 274 3.96 3.24 13.21
C PRO A 274 4.13 1.75 13.61
N VAL A 275 3.35 0.89 12.97
CA VAL A 275 3.57 -0.57 12.97
C VAL A 275 3.88 -0.99 11.55
N THR A 276 4.99 -1.71 11.38
CA THR A 276 5.50 -2.05 10.06
C THR A 276 5.56 -3.57 9.89
N PHE A 277 5.00 -4.03 8.79
CA PHE A 277 5.06 -5.42 8.33
C PHE A 277 5.83 -5.49 7.02
N SER A 278 6.55 -6.58 6.77
CA SER A 278 7.08 -6.91 5.45
C SER A 278 6.22 -8.00 4.82
N PHE A 279 6.02 -7.96 3.51
CA PHE A 279 5.25 -8.98 2.80
C PHE A 279 5.77 -9.17 1.37
N ASP A 280 5.47 -10.33 0.78
CA ASP A 280 5.85 -10.65 -0.59
C ASP A 280 4.84 -10.06 -1.57
N ASN A 281 5.35 -9.42 -2.63
CA ASN A 281 4.54 -8.80 -3.68
C ASN A 281 4.62 -9.66 -4.96
N SER A 282 3.48 -10.01 -5.49
CA SER A 282 3.35 -10.73 -6.78
C SER A 282 3.53 -9.81 -8.00
N GLY A 283 3.73 -8.50 -7.77
CA GLY A 283 3.93 -7.50 -8.84
C GLY A 283 2.69 -6.64 -9.12
N ASP A 284 1.60 -6.87 -8.42
CA ASP A 284 0.31 -6.16 -8.55
C ASP A 284 0.15 -5.01 -7.55
N ILE A 285 1.01 -4.92 -6.54
CA ILE A 285 0.98 -3.87 -5.53
C ILE A 285 2.10 -2.86 -5.80
N VAL A 286 1.73 -1.60 -5.97
CA VAL A 286 2.66 -0.51 -6.23
C VAL A 286 3.07 0.15 -4.92
N SER A 287 4.38 0.35 -4.72
CA SER A 287 4.89 1.11 -3.58
C SER A 287 4.40 2.57 -3.62
N GLY A 288 4.08 3.12 -2.46
CA GLY A 288 3.48 4.45 -2.34
C GLY A 288 1.96 4.46 -2.23
N THR A 289 1.27 3.33 -2.48
CA THR A 289 -0.19 3.23 -2.40
C THR A 289 -0.68 3.32 -0.97
N ALA A 290 -1.74 4.10 -0.75
CA ALA A 290 -2.45 4.15 0.52
C ALA A 290 -3.26 2.87 0.74
N ALA A 291 -3.35 2.44 1.98
CA ALA A 291 -4.08 1.24 2.38
C ALA A 291 -4.91 1.49 3.64
N GLN A 292 -6.06 0.85 3.71
CA GLN A 292 -6.81 0.66 4.94
C GLN A 292 -6.30 -0.63 5.60
N VAL A 293 -5.84 -0.56 6.83
CA VAL A 293 -5.17 -1.67 7.51
C VAL A 293 -5.99 -2.11 8.72
N TYR A 294 -6.25 -3.40 8.80
CA TYR A 294 -6.93 -4.07 9.90
C TYR A 294 -5.87 -4.80 10.73
N LEU A 295 -5.41 -4.19 11.80
CA LEU A 295 -4.43 -4.79 12.70
C LEU A 295 -5.11 -5.82 13.59
N LYS A 296 -4.58 -7.03 13.61
CA LYS A 296 -5.11 -8.17 14.37
C LYS A 296 -4.26 -8.40 15.62
N GLY A 297 -4.95 -8.40 16.75
CA GLY A 297 -4.35 -8.61 18.07
C GLY A 297 -4.59 -10.00 18.64
N ASN A 298 -4.98 -10.05 19.91
CA ASN A 298 -5.29 -11.31 20.59
C ASN A 298 -6.59 -11.92 20.05
N GLU A 299 -6.63 -13.23 19.98
CA GLU A 299 -7.82 -13.96 19.54
C GLU A 299 -8.84 -14.09 20.68
N ARG A 300 -10.12 -13.97 20.31
CA ARG A 300 -11.29 -14.28 21.15
C ARG A 300 -11.96 -15.52 20.56
N GLY A 301 -12.23 -16.49 21.39
CA GLY A 301 -12.97 -17.68 20.98
C GLY A 301 -14.50 -17.47 20.99
N ASN A 302 -15.21 -18.41 20.42
CA ASN A 302 -16.68 -18.47 20.41
C ASN A 302 -17.35 -17.26 19.72
N VAL A 303 -16.77 -16.78 18.62
CA VAL A 303 -17.29 -15.66 17.83
C VAL A 303 -17.89 -16.21 16.52
N LEU A 304 -19.12 -15.79 16.19
CA LEU A 304 -19.71 -16.08 14.89
C LEU A 304 -19.21 -15.06 13.88
N THR A 305 -18.67 -15.53 12.76
CA THR A 305 -18.19 -14.66 11.69
C THR A 305 -18.70 -15.12 10.33
N VAL A 306 -18.92 -14.16 9.44
CA VAL A 306 -19.21 -14.43 8.03
C VAL A 306 -18.22 -13.73 7.12
N PRO A 307 -17.90 -14.25 5.93
CA PRO A 307 -17.13 -13.52 4.93
C PRO A 307 -17.83 -12.19 4.58
N ASN A 308 -17.07 -11.14 4.34
CA ASN A 308 -17.64 -9.84 3.97
C ASN A 308 -18.48 -9.90 2.69
N ALA A 309 -18.16 -10.82 1.78
CA ALA A 309 -18.93 -11.09 0.57
C ALA A 309 -20.35 -11.63 0.84
N ALA A 310 -20.63 -12.19 2.03
CA ALA A 310 -21.94 -12.64 2.47
C ALA A 310 -22.84 -11.49 2.94
N LEU A 311 -22.25 -10.35 3.32
CA LEU A 311 -22.99 -9.21 3.86
C LEU A 311 -23.54 -8.36 2.73
N VAL A 312 -24.82 -8.02 2.84
CA VAL A 312 -25.51 -7.10 1.94
C VAL A 312 -25.97 -5.91 2.75
N GLU A 313 -25.47 -4.75 2.40
CA GLU A 313 -25.89 -3.49 3.02
C GLU A 313 -27.07 -2.89 2.24
N ALA A 314 -28.13 -2.52 2.95
CA ALA A 314 -29.27 -1.80 2.41
C ALA A 314 -29.82 -0.83 3.47
N GLN A 315 -29.93 0.44 3.11
CA GLN A 315 -30.50 1.51 3.98
C GLN A 315 -29.80 1.64 5.35
N GLY A 316 -28.49 1.34 5.42
CA GLY A 316 -27.72 1.38 6.67
C GLY A 316 -27.88 0.16 7.56
N LEU A 317 -28.64 -0.86 7.13
CA LEU A 317 -28.79 -2.14 7.79
C LEU A 317 -28.00 -3.22 7.05
N PHE A 318 -27.55 -4.22 7.78
CA PHE A 318 -26.82 -5.36 7.22
C PHE A 318 -27.70 -6.59 7.19
N PHE A 319 -27.64 -7.31 6.10
CA PHE A 319 -28.41 -8.52 5.86
C PHE A 319 -27.50 -9.65 5.37
N VAL A 320 -27.92 -10.87 5.66
CA VAL A 320 -27.37 -12.09 5.08
C VAL A 320 -28.52 -12.93 4.48
N TYR A 321 -28.19 -13.79 3.51
CA TYR A 321 -29.12 -14.79 3.03
C TYR A 321 -28.82 -16.11 3.69
N VAL A 322 -29.80 -16.64 4.44
CA VAL A 322 -29.71 -17.94 5.13
C VAL A 322 -30.42 -18.98 4.28
N GLN A 323 -29.78 -20.11 4.03
CA GLN A 323 -30.38 -21.24 3.36
C GLN A 323 -31.27 -22.04 4.37
N LEU A 324 -32.55 -22.04 4.14
CA LEU A 324 -33.53 -22.78 4.97
C LEU A 324 -33.51 -24.27 4.61
N HIS A 325 -33.63 -24.58 3.30
CA HIS A 325 -33.53 -25.91 2.72
C HIS A 325 -33.01 -25.84 1.27
N ALA A 326 -32.92 -26.97 0.57
CA ALA A 326 -32.35 -26.98 -0.78
C ALA A 326 -33.16 -26.07 -1.72
N GLY A 327 -32.55 -25.02 -2.23
CA GLY A 327 -33.16 -24.06 -3.13
C GLY A 327 -33.96 -22.93 -2.48
N ALA A 328 -34.07 -22.90 -1.16
CA ALA A 328 -34.85 -21.92 -0.43
C ALA A 328 -33.93 -21.05 0.45
N PHE A 329 -34.07 -19.75 0.32
CA PHE A 329 -33.27 -18.76 1.03
C PHE A 329 -34.18 -17.73 1.69
N SER A 330 -33.79 -17.24 2.86
CA SER A 330 -34.45 -16.13 3.54
C SER A 330 -33.46 -15.03 3.79
N ARG A 331 -33.86 -13.80 3.53
CA ARG A 331 -33.12 -12.61 3.91
C ARG A 331 -33.28 -12.38 5.40
N ARG A 332 -32.18 -12.15 6.08
CA ARG A 332 -32.20 -11.94 7.53
C ARG A 332 -31.33 -10.75 7.90
N GLU A 333 -31.90 -9.85 8.68
CA GLU A 333 -31.16 -8.74 9.30
C GLU A 333 -30.19 -9.27 10.34
N VAL A 334 -28.97 -8.72 10.34
CA VAL A 334 -27.91 -9.06 11.30
C VAL A 334 -27.26 -7.81 11.86
N LYS A 335 -26.84 -7.90 13.14
CA LYS A 335 -26.00 -6.89 13.75
C LYS A 335 -24.55 -7.30 13.59
N VAL A 336 -23.77 -6.42 12.97
CA VAL A 336 -22.34 -6.63 12.74
C VAL A 336 -21.51 -6.07 13.88
N GLY A 337 -20.40 -6.73 14.18
CA GLY A 337 -19.38 -6.30 15.11
C GLY A 337 -18.10 -5.86 14.39
N ALA A 338 -16.95 -6.28 14.90
CA ALA A 338 -15.66 -5.97 14.30
C ALA A 338 -15.45 -6.70 12.96
N THR A 339 -14.72 -6.06 12.05
CA THR A 339 -14.30 -6.68 10.80
C THR A 339 -12.78 -6.69 10.68
N ASP A 340 -12.23 -7.75 10.11
CA ASP A 340 -10.81 -7.85 9.78
C ASP A 340 -10.52 -7.57 8.30
N GLY A 341 -11.54 -7.04 7.59
CA GLY A 341 -11.50 -6.77 6.16
C GLY A 341 -11.83 -7.98 5.28
N LEU A 342 -11.73 -9.20 5.81
CA LEU A 342 -12.08 -10.46 5.14
C LEU A 342 -13.37 -11.06 5.68
N ARG A 343 -13.49 -11.09 7.00
CA ARG A 343 -14.65 -11.60 7.73
C ARG A 343 -15.15 -10.53 8.70
N THR A 344 -16.44 -10.56 8.99
CA THR A 344 -17.09 -9.69 9.96
C THR A 344 -17.77 -10.53 11.04
N GLU A 345 -17.60 -10.12 12.29
CA GLU A 345 -18.28 -10.67 13.45
C GLU A 345 -19.78 -10.37 13.37
N ILE A 346 -20.59 -11.36 13.67
CA ILE A 346 -22.04 -11.21 13.80
C ILE A 346 -22.39 -11.31 15.28
N THR A 347 -22.90 -10.20 15.81
CA THR A 347 -23.27 -10.10 17.24
C THR A 347 -24.70 -10.52 17.52
N ASP A 348 -25.58 -10.43 16.50
CA ASP A 348 -26.99 -10.81 16.61
C ASP A 348 -27.57 -11.14 15.22
N GLY A 349 -28.64 -11.94 15.17
CA GLY A 349 -29.36 -12.30 13.93
C GLY A 349 -28.95 -13.62 13.30
N LEU A 350 -27.85 -14.27 13.73
CA LEU A 350 -27.45 -15.59 13.25
C LEU A 350 -27.25 -16.60 14.40
N LYS A 351 -27.52 -17.86 14.11
CA LYS A 351 -27.28 -18.98 15.02
C LYS A 351 -26.19 -19.92 14.46
N SER A 352 -25.46 -20.54 15.39
CA SER A 352 -24.52 -21.59 15.04
C SER A 352 -25.20 -22.72 14.29
N GLY A 353 -24.58 -23.22 13.22
CA GLY A 353 -25.09 -24.30 12.38
C GLY A 353 -25.92 -23.83 11.18
N GLU A 354 -26.29 -22.56 11.10
CA GLU A 354 -27.01 -22.02 9.93
C GLU A 354 -26.08 -21.91 8.72
N LYS A 355 -26.65 -22.12 7.52
CA LYS A 355 -25.93 -21.98 6.26
C LYS A 355 -26.18 -20.60 5.67
N VAL A 356 -25.12 -19.82 5.50
CA VAL A 356 -25.16 -18.48 4.94
C VAL A 356 -24.57 -18.47 3.53
N VAL A 357 -25.19 -17.72 2.64
CA VAL A 357 -24.70 -17.53 1.26
C VAL A 357 -23.46 -16.66 1.29
N THR A 358 -22.33 -17.19 0.81
CA THR A 358 -21.04 -16.51 0.75
C THR A 358 -20.68 -16.00 -0.63
N ALA A 359 -21.30 -16.55 -1.69
CA ALA A 359 -21.19 -16.04 -3.05
C ALA A 359 -22.56 -16.03 -3.73
N GLY A 360 -22.78 -15.04 -4.60
CA GLY A 360 -24.07 -14.90 -5.33
C GLY A 360 -25.16 -14.15 -4.57
N ALA A 361 -24.89 -13.57 -3.39
CA ALA A 361 -25.87 -12.82 -2.59
C ALA A 361 -26.52 -11.65 -3.36
N SER A 362 -25.80 -10.97 -4.22
CA SER A 362 -26.35 -9.91 -5.08
C SER A 362 -27.36 -10.41 -6.10
N ARG A 363 -27.23 -11.64 -6.56
CA ARG A 363 -28.21 -12.29 -7.47
C ARG A 363 -29.48 -12.70 -6.73
N LEU A 364 -29.35 -13.17 -5.48
CA LEU A 364 -30.49 -13.42 -4.61
C LEU A 364 -31.28 -12.13 -4.37
N ARG A 365 -30.60 -11.01 -4.13
CA ARG A 365 -31.24 -9.70 -3.97
C ARG A 365 -31.98 -9.25 -5.24
N MET A 366 -31.44 -9.56 -6.43
CA MET A 366 -32.13 -9.28 -7.69
C MET A 366 -33.38 -10.18 -7.85
N ALA A 367 -33.31 -11.44 -7.49
CA ALA A 367 -34.45 -12.35 -7.55
C ALA A 367 -35.56 -11.96 -6.55
N GLU A 368 -35.19 -11.56 -5.33
CA GLU A 368 -36.09 -11.00 -4.33
C GLU A 368 -36.88 -9.79 -4.90
N ASN A 369 -36.15 -8.84 -5.49
CA ASN A 369 -36.76 -7.63 -6.09
C ASN A 369 -37.62 -7.96 -7.32
N ALA A 370 -37.30 -8.97 -8.10
CA ALA A 370 -38.07 -9.40 -9.27
C ALA A 370 -39.38 -10.11 -8.86
N GLY A 371 -39.35 -10.87 -7.75
CA GLY A 371 -40.56 -11.50 -7.18
C GLY A 371 -41.50 -10.50 -6.49
N ALA A 372 -40.98 -9.36 -6.05
CA ALA A 372 -41.76 -8.28 -5.44
C ALA A 372 -42.53 -7.39 -6.45
N VAL A 373 -42.32 -7.57 -7.75
CA VAL A 373 -43.11 -6.86 -8.77
C VAL A 373 -44.44 -7.61 -8.96
N PRO A 374 -45.61 -7.08 -8.55
CA PRO A 374 -46.88 -7.72 -8.82
C PRO A 374 -47.05 -7.90 -10.33
N ALA A 375 -47.40 -9.10 -10.76
CA ALA A 375 -47.81 -9.33 -12.17
C ALA A 375 -48.92 -8.36 -12.50
N GLY A 376 -48.58 -7.32 -13.26
CA GLY A 376 -49.51 -6.30 -13.67
C GLY A 376 -50.72 -6.96 -14.36
N HIS A 377 -51.89 -6.77 -13.78
CA HIS A 377 -53.14 -7.14 -14.44
C HIS A 377 -53.25 -6.35 -15.74
N SER A 378 -53.03 -7.03 -16.85
CA SER A 378 -53.37 -6.52 -18.17
C SER A 378 -54.89 -6.53 -18.29
N HIS A 379 -55.48 -5.33 -18.31
CA HIS A 379 -56.85 -5.12 -18.79
C HIS A 379 -56.86 -4.97 -20.30
#